data_9c089460a54443631a454f710a1662a9
#
_entry.id   9c089460a54443631a454f710a1662a9
#
_cell.length_a   1.000
_cell.length_b   1.000
_cell.length_c   1.000
_cell.angle_alpha   90.00
_cell.angle_beta   90.00
_cell.angle_gamma   90.00
#
_symmetry.space_group_name_H-M   'P 1'
#
loop_
_entity.id
_entity.type
_entity.pdbx_description
1 polymer ?
#
loop_
_entity_poly.entity_id
_entity_poly.type
_entity_poly.pdbx_seq_one_letter_code
_entity_poly.pdbx_strand_id
1 'polypeptide(L)'
;GLFRKNSRENGQYHSNWLSMMMPRLYLAKSLLREDGVIFISIDDNEVHNLRLLMNEIFGEENFVAQIPWRKRTAKSDVPFGISQDYEWIICYAKTDSFSASLESAGRKYYETSDFPNKPWRIHDMTTQRSSAERPNCFFTIKNPKTGEEFPANPNRVWANNQETFMEYYKANRIVFPGDYDFLSISKPVLRYWKEDDVKKAGDSFGEIAISTKLPEKIGMSLDGTKEIVELMEAKVFSYPKPTALLKYLI
;
A
#
# COMPACT_ATOMS: atom_id res chain seq x y z
N GLY A 1 8.89 -8.48 -44.23
CA GLY A 1 9.30 -8.58 -42.83
C GLY A 1 8.83 -9.89 -42.24
N LEU A 2 9.62 -10.45 -41.34
CA LEU A 2 9.36 -11.73 -40.64
C LEU A 2 8.20 -11.64 -39.62
N PHE A 3 7.74 -10.43 -39.28
CA PHE A 3 6.67 -10.22 -38.29
C PHE A 3 5.46 -9.55 -38.92
N ARG A 4 4.29 -10.20 -38.84
CA ARG A 4 3.00 -9.58 -39.15
C ARG A 4 2.47 -8.85 -37.92
N LYS A 5 1.88 -7.67 -38.17
CA LYS A 5 1.16 -6.94 -37.12
C LYS A 5 -0.02 -7.79 -36.65
N ASN A 6 -0.14 -8.02 -35.33
CA ASN A 6 -1.31 -8.67 -34.75
C ASN A 6 -2.48 -7.69 -34.81
N SER A 7 -3.50 -7.98 -35.61
CA SER A 7 -4.65 -7.10 -35.83
C SER A 7 -5.87 -7.57 -35.04
N ARG A 8 -6.64 -6.64 -34.50
CA ARG A 8 -7.91 -6.93 -33.80
C ARG A 8 -8.97 -7.58 -34.72
N GLU A 9 -8.85 -7.40 -36.02
CA GLU A 9 -9.72 -8.04 -37.03
C GLU A 9 -9.44 -9.55 -37.18
N ASN A 10 -8.31 -10.00 -36.66
CA ASN A 10 -7.96 -11.42 -36.63
C ASN A 10 -8.65 -12.07 -35.41
N GLY A 11 -9.50 -13.06 -35.61
CA GLY A 11 -10.17 -13.82 -34.55
C GLY A 11 -9.22 -14.53 -33.56
N GLN A 12 -7.92 -14.54 -33.83
CA GLN A 12 -6.86 -15.09 -32.98
C GLN A 12 -6.02 -13.99 -32.29
N TYR A 13 -6.50 -12.76 -32.21
CA TYR A 13 -5.76 -11.62 -31.69
C TYR A 13 -5.15 -11.88 -30.30
N HIS A 14 -5.97 -12.32 -29.35
CA HIS A 14 -5.52 -12.61 -27.97
C HIS A 14 -4.71 -13.90 -27.89
N SER A 15 -5.10 -14.96 -28.60
CA SER A 15 -4.37 -16.23 -28.60
C SER A 15 -2.97 -16.13 -29.19
N ASN A 16 -2.79 -15.32 -30.24
CA ASN A 16 -1.48 -15.03 -30.80
C ASN A 16 -0.59 -14.31 -29.78
N TRP A 17 -1.14 -13.35 -29.08
CA TRP A 17 -0.41 -12.64 -28.02
C TRP A 17 -0.04 -13.57 -26.86
N LEU A 18 -0.96 -14.40 -26.38
CA LEU A 18 -0.74 -15.40 -25.33
C LEU A 18 0.36 -16.40 -25.75
N SER A 19 0.28 -16.93 -26.97
CA SER A 19 1.28 -17.88 -27.49
C SER A 19 2.68 -17.26 -27.59
N MET A 20 2.77 -15.97 -27.87
CA MET A 20 4.02 -15.23 -27.89
C MET A 20 4.56 -14.99 -26.46
N MET A 21 3.70 -14.70 -25.51
CA MET A 21 4.08 -14.36 -24.12
C MET A 21 4.45 -15.59 -23.29
N MET A 22 3.73 -16.70 -23.44
CA MET A 22 3.88 -17.91 -22.63
C MET A 22 5.35 -18.39 -22.50
N PRO A 23 6.09 -18.67 -23.59
CA PRO A 23 7.46 -19.15 -23.47
C PRO A 23 8.40 -18.13 -22.83
N ARG A 24 8.12 -16.83 -23.01
CA ARG A 24 8.91 -15.75 -22.39
C ARG A 24 8.73 -15.72 -20.89
N LEU A 25 7.50 -15.94 -20.41
CA LEU A 25 7.18 -15.95 -18.99
C LEU A 25 7.73 -17.20 -18.28
N TYR A 26 7.70 -18.38 -18.93
CA TYR A 26 8.37 -19.56 -18.42
C TYR A 26 9.88 -19.34 -18.28
N LEU A 27 10.50 -18.76 -19.29
CA LEU A 27 11.93 -18.42 -19.23
C LEU A 27 12.20 -17.40 -18.12
N ALA A 28 11.41 -16.34 -18.02
CA ALA A 28 11.56 -15.34 -16.98
C ALA A 28 11.47 -15.97 -15.59
N LYS A 29 10.48 -16.85 -15.34
CA LYS A 29 10.37 -17.56 -14.06
C LYS A 29 11.63 -18.39 -13.75
N SER A 30 12.19 -19.08 -14.75
CA SER A 30 13.39 -19.89 -14.56
C SER A 30 14.65 -19.08 -14.22
N LEU A 31 14.71 -17.82 -14.65
CA LEU A 31 15.83 -16.90 -14.38
C LEU A 31 15.74 -16.21 -13.03
N LEU A 32 14.56 -16.18 -12.41
CA LEU A 32 14.38 -15.58 -11.09
C LEU A 32 14.98 -16.46 -9.99
N ARG A 33 15.54 -15.79 -8.97
CA ARG A 33 15.88 -16.43 -7.69
C ARG A 33 14.59 -16.89 -6.98
N GLU A 34 14.70 -17.74 -5.96
CA GLU A 34 13.52 -18.22 -5.20
C GLU A 34 12.77 -17.07 -4.49
N ASP A 35 13.51 -16.07 -3.99
CA ASP A 35 12.98 -14.84 -3.40
C ASP A 35 12.73 -13.72 -4.43
N GLY A 36 12.78 -14.05 -5.72
CA GLY A 36 12.66 -13.11 -6.81
C GLY A 36 11.22 -12.72 -7.13
N VAL A 37 11.06 -11.57 -7.77
CA VAL A 37 9.78 -10.99 -8.19
C VAL A 37 9.86 -10.51 -9.63
N ILE A 38 8.74 -10.57 -10.35
CA ILE A 38 8.60 -10.04 -11.70
C ILE A 38 7.54 -8.94 -11.75
N PHE A 39 7.87 -7.85 -12.46
CA PHE A 39 6.94 -6.76 -12.76
C PHE A 39 6.70 -6.70 -14.27
N ILE A 40 5.43 -6.67 -14.68
CA ILE A 40 5.04 -6.62 -16.08
C ILE A 40 4.08 -5.46 -16.29
N SER A 41 4.51 -4.47 -17.07
CA SER A 41 3.63 -3.37 -17.49
C SER A 41 2.71 -3.81 -18.62
N ILE A 42 1.43 -3.54 -18.49
CA ILE A 42 0.40 -3.96 -19.45
C ILE A 42 -0.75 -2.95 -19.47
N ASP A 43 -1.41 -2.82 -20.61
CA ASP A 43 -2.63 -2.00 -20.74
C ASP A 43 -3.91 -2.82 -20.57
N ASP A 44 -5.07 -2.14 -20.64
CA ASP A 44 -6.38 -2.76 -20.47
C ASP A 44 -6.73 -3.80 -21.55
N ASN A 45 -6.02 -3.82 -22.69
CA ASN A 45 -6.32 -4.77 -23.76
C ASN A 45 -6.00 -6.22 -23.36
N GLU A 46 -4.90 -6.42 -22.62
CA GLU A 46 -4.39 -7.77 -22.32
C GLU A 46 -4.16 -8.05 -20.83
N VAL A 47 -4.46 -7.11 -19.92
CA VAL A 47 -4.22 -7.28 -18.49
C VAL A 47 -4.90 -8.51 -17.90
N HIS A 48 -6.14 -8.80 -18.30
CA HIS A 48 -6.89 -9.97 -17.83
C HIS A 48 -6.31 -11.28 -18.38
N ASN A 49 -5.89 -11.32 -19.64
CA ASN A 49 -5.25 -12.47 -20.26
C ASN A 49 -3.86 -12.73 -19.64
N LEU A 50 -3.09 -11.66 -19.41
CA LEU A 50 -1.81 -11.76 -18.70
C LEU A 50 -2.01 -12.32 -17.30
N ARG A 51 -3.01 -11.85 -16.57
CA ARG A 51 -3.29 -12.31 -15.21
C ARG A 51 -3.58 -13.80 -15.15
N LEU A 52 -4.41 -14.31 -16.06
CA LEU A 52 -4.71 -15.74 -16.17
C LEU A 52 -3.45 -16.57 -16.51
N LEU A 53 -2.67 -16.09 -17.49
CA LEU A 53 -1.43 -16.75 -17.88
C LEU A 53 -0.39 -16.78 -16.75
N MET A 54 -0.28 -15.69 -15.98
CA MET A 54 0.61 -15.62 -14.83
C MET A 54 0.17 -16.53 -13.69
N ASN A 55 -1.14 -16.66 -13.43
CA ASN A 55 -1.67 -17.62 -12.47
C ASN A 55 -1.26 -19.06 -12.84
N GLU A 56 -1.35 -19.41 -14.12
CA GLU A 56 -0.95 -20.73 -14.63
C GLU A 56 0.55 -21.00 -14.48
N ILE A 57 1.37 -20.00 -14.78
CA ILE A 57 2.83 -20.16 -14.80
C ILE A 57 3.45 -20.01 -13.41
N PHE A 58 3.06 -18.97 -12.66
CA PHE A 58 3.66 -18.62 -11.37
C PHE A 58 2.93 -19.22 -10.18
N GLY A 59 1.65 -19.56 -10.32
CA GLY A 59 0.72 -19.92 -9.26
C GLY A 59 -0.10 -18.70 -8.80
N GLU A 60 -1.39 -18.91 -8.56
CA GLU A 60 -2.28 -17.85 -8.09
C GLU A 60 -1.88 -17.33 -6.71
N GLU A 61 -1.37 -18.21 -5.86
CA GLU A 61 -0.86 -17.94 -4.51
C GLU A 61 0.36 -17.00 -4.50
N ASN A 62 1.10 -16.94 -5.60
CA ASN A 62 2.29 -16.08 -5.76
C ASN A 62 1.95 -14.70 -6.37
N PHE A 63 0.67 -14.39 -6.53
CA PHE A 63 0.27 -13.06 -6.92
C PHE A 63 0.53 -12.05 -5.80
N VAL A 64 1.33 -11.02 -6.10
CA VAL A 64 1.69 -9.98 -5.14
C VAL A 64 0.75 -8.78 -5.25
N ALA A 65 0.67 -8.16 -6.43
CA ALA A 65 -0.12 -6.95 -6.62
C ALA A 65 -0.44 -6.65 -8.08
N GLN A 66 -1.50 -5.88 -8.28
CA GLN A 66 -1.79 -5.15 -9.51
C GLN A 66 -1.74 -3.65 -9.19
N ILE A 67 -0.72 -2.96 -9.69
CA ILE A 67 -0.39 -1.59 -9.35
C ILE A 67 -0.87 -0.66 -10.46
N PRO A 68 -1.74 0.32 -10.19
CA PRO A 68 -2.16 1.31 -11.17
C PRO A 68 -1.04 2.35 -11.39
N TRP A 69 -0.55 2.47 -12.61
CA TRP A 69 0.41 3.50 -12.99
C TRP A 69 -0.25 4.54 -13.88
N ARG A 70 -0.21 5.80 -13.44
CA ARG A 70 -0.76 6.92 -14.22
C ARG A 70 0.17 7.26 -15.37
N LYS A 71 -0.28 6.97 -16.60
CA LYS A 71 0.54 7.17 -17.80
C LYS A 71 0.43 8.56 -18.40
N ARG A 72 -0.63 9.32 -18.08
CA ARG A 72 -0.91 10.65 -18.62
C ARG A 72 -1.85 11.47 -17.75
N THR A 73 -1.84 12.81 -17.95
CA THR A 73 -2.78 13.76 -17.34
C THR A 73 -3.76 14.33 -18.35
N ALA A 74 -3.35 14.44 -19.62
CA ALA A 74 -4.20 14.98 -20.67
C ALA A 74 -5.34 14.00 -20.98
N LYS A 75 -6.57 14.51 -20.92
CA LYS A 75 -7.75 13.79 -21.42
C LYS A 75 -7.68 13.69 -22.94
N SER A 76 -8.10 12.57 -23.48
CA SER A 76 -8.19 12.39 -24.93
C SER A 76 -9.63 12.06 -25.31
N ASP A 77 -10.01 12.46 -26.52
CA ASP A 77 -11.24 12.03 -27.14
C ASP A 77 -11.21 10.51 -27.29
N VAL A 78 -12.12 9.83 -26.62
CA VAL A 78 -12.22 8.38 -26.61
C VAL A 78 -13.69 7.98 -26.74
N PRO A 79 -13.99 6.84 -27.35
CA PRO A 79 -15.33 6.29 -27.35
C PRO A 79 -15.89 6.24 -25.92
N PHE A 80 -17.16 6.57 -25.76
CA PHE A 80 -17.88 6.59 -24.47
C PHE A 80 -17.44 7.69 -23.49
N GLY A 81 -16.55 8.63 -23.87
CA GLY A 81 -16.20 9.82 -23.06
C GLY A 81 -15.39 9.56 -21.80
N ILE A 82 -14.82 8.36 -21.62
CA ILE A 82 -14.00 8.01 -20.44
C ILE A 82 -12.54 7.86 -20.86
N SER A 83 -11.67 8.75 -20.38
CA SER A 83 -10.23 8.71 -20.66
C SER A 83 -9.54 7.60 -19.85
N GLN A 84 -8.73 6.80 -20.52
CA GLN A 84 -7.91 5.76 -19.89
C GLN A 84 -6.56 6.34 -19.50
N ASP A 85 -6.48 6.89 -18.28
CA ASP A 85 -5.30 7.59 -17.78
C ASP A 85 -4.26 6.65 -17.15
N TYR A 86 -4.63 5.39 -16.92
CA TYR A 86 -3.80 4.40 -16.24
C TYR A 86 -3.42 3.24 -17.15
N GLU A 87 -2.32 2.63 -16.83
CA GLU A 87 -1.90 1.29 -17.20
C GLU A 87 -1.63 0.49 -15.93
N TRP A 88 -1.39 -0.81 -16.08
CA TRP A 88 -1.23 -1.73 -14.97
C TRP A 88 0.21 -2.25 -14.92
N ILE A 89 0.69 -2.49 -13.71
CA ILE A 89 1.90 -3.24 -13.44
C ILE A 89 1.48 -4.47 -12.65
N ILE A 90 1.60 -5.63 -13.26
CA ILE A 90 1.30 -6.92 -12.63
C ILE A 90 2.57 -7.42 -11.96
N CYS A 91 2.45 -7.80 -10.69
CA CYS A 91 3.55 -8.27 -9.87
C CYS A 91 3.29 -9.68 -9.38
N TYR A 92 4.25 -10.59 -9.62
CA TYR A 92 4.25 -11.97 -9.12
C TYR A 92 5.58 -12.30 -8.48
N ALA A 93 5.54 -12.95 -7.32
CA ALA A 93 6.70 -13.59 -6.73
C ALA A 93 7.01 -14.92 -7.44
N LYS A 94 8.26 -15.39 -7.35
CA LYS A 94 8.59 -16.75 -7.77
C LYS A 94 8.06 -17.78 -6.78
N THR A 95 8.24 -17.51 -5.49
CA THR A 95 7.76 -18.33 -4.36
C THR A 95 7.32 -17.43 -3.20
N ASP A 96 6.82 -18.02 -2.14
CA ASP A 96 6.45 -17.38 -0.87
C ASP A 96 7.64 -16.81 -0.06
N SER A 97 8.86 -17.08 -0.52
CA SER A 97 10.08 -16.51 0.08
C SER A 97 10.29 -15.02 -0.24
N PHE A 98 9.51 -14.45 -1.16
CA PHE A 98 9.55 -13.02 -1.48
C PHE A 98 8.94 -12.18 -0.37
N SER A 99 9.61 -11.08 -0.01
CA SER A 99 9.08 -10.04 0.87
C SER A 99 9.37 -8.65 0.30
N ALA A 100 8.33 -7.83 0.23
CA ALA A 100 8.39 -6.45 -0.23
C ALA A 100 8.32 -5.44 0.93
N SER A 101 8.69 -5.85 2.13
CA SER A 101 8.66 -4.98 3.30
C SER A 101 9.84 -4.00 3.28
N LEU A 102 9.54 -2.73 3.61
CA LEU A 102 10.54 -1.70 3.83
C LEU A 102 10.69 -1.45 5.32
N GLU A 103 11.92 -1.14 5.77
CA GLU A 103 12.12 -0.55 7.10
C GLU A 103 11.35 0.78 7.15
N SER A 104 10.43 0.91 8.10
CA SER A 104 9.77 2.19 8.34
C SER A 104 10.77 3.17 8.93
N ALA A 105 10.69 4.45 8.55
CA ALA A 105 11.20 5.53 9.39
C ALA A 105 10.48 5.41 10.74
N GLY A 106 11.12 4.83 11.71
CA GLY A 106 10.55 4.25 12.93
C GLY A 106 9.41 5.06 13.55
N ARG A 107 8.42 4.39 14.10
CA ARG A 107 7.34 5.04 14.86
C ARG A 107 7.95 5.93 15.94
N LYS A 108 7.43 7.16 16.08
CA LYS A 108 7.88 8.08 17.13
C LYS A 108 7.46 7.52 18.48
N TYR A 109 8.42 7.16 19.31
CA TYR A 109 8.20 6.80 20.70
C TYR A 109 8.67 7.94 21.60
N TYR A 110 8.00 8.11 22.72
CA TYR A 110 8.34 9.05 23.78
C TYR A 110 8.99 8.29 24.93
N GLU A 111 10.00 8.88 25.52
CA GLU A 111 10.59 8.46 26.79
C GLU A 111 10.27 9.52 27.83
N THR A 112 9.71 9.10 28.96
CA THR A 112 9.24 10.01 30.00
C THR A 112 9.76 9.57 31.36
N SER A 113 9.98 10.51 32.27
CA SER A 113 10.56 10.26 33.58
C SER A 113 9.67 9.40 34.49
N ASP A 114 8.37 9.39 34.27
CA ASP A 114 7.43 8.52 35.00
C ASP A 114 7.46 7.06 34.52
N PHE A 115 8.04 6.80 33.33
CA PHE A 115 8.25 5.47 32.78
C PHE A 115 9.66 5.34 32.18
N PRO A 116 10.69 5.33 33.01
CA PRO A 116 12.09 5.21 32.58
C PRO A 116 12.32 3.87 31.89
N ASN A 117 13.06 3.88 30.77
CA ASN A 117 13.38 2.69 29.96
C ASN A 117 12.16 1.95 29.36
N LYS A 118 11.00 2.60 29.35
CA LYS A 118 9.77 2.05 28.78
C LYS A 118 9.14 2.98 27.74
N PRO A 119 9.73 3.05 26.53
CA PRO A 119 9.26 3.93 25.47
C PRO A 119 7.81 3.62 25.07
N TRP A 120 7.04 4.67 24.75
CA TRP A 120 5.64 4.56 24.42
C TRP A 120 5.22 5.55 23.33
N ARG A 121 4.13 5.28 22.68
CA ARG A 121 3.49 6.17 21.71
C ARG A 121 2.01 6.37 22.04
N ILE A 122 1.44 7.42 21.47
CA ILE A 122 -0.01 7.62 21.52
C ILE A 122 -0.71 6.75 20.46
N HIS A 123 -1.91 6.29 20.80
CA HIS A 123 -2.83 5.61 19.90
C HIS A 123 -4.25 6.13 20.09
N ASP A 124 -4.95 6.40 18.99
CA ASP A 124 -6.34 6.88 19.07
C ASP A 124 -7.24 5.82 19.70
N MET A 125 -8.03 6.22 20.65
CA MET A 125 -9.01 5.37 21.36
C MET A 125 -10.38 5.33 20.72
N THR A 126 -10.57 5.95 19.57
CA THR A 126 -11.87 5.96 18.87
C THR A 126 -11.92 4.94 17.74
N THR A 127 -13.13 4.56 17.35
CA THR A 127 -13.40 3.72 16.17
C THR A 127 -14.30 4.46 15.19
N GLN A 128 -14.31 4.07 13.93
CA GLN A 128 -15.22 4.65 12.92
C GLN A 128 -16.65 4.07 13.00
N ARG A 129 -17.04 3.56 14.15
CA ARG A 129 -18.38 3.02 14.41
C ARG A 129 -19.20 4.03 15.16
N SER A 130 -20.51 4.07 14.86
CA SER A 130 -21.48 4.93 15.51
C SER A 130 -21.94 4.38 16.85
N SER A 131 -22.62 5.24 17.64
CA SER A 131 -23.26 4.83 18.89
C SER A 131 -24.37 3.80 18.70
N ALA A 132 -25.05 3.80 17.55
CA ALA A 132 -26.03 2.77 17.20
C ALA A 132 -25.40 1.40 16.97
N GLU A 133 -24.22 1.36 16.35
CA GLU A 133 -23.47 0.11 16.09
C GLU A 133 -22.76 -0.43 17.34
N ARG A 134 -22.32 0.46 18.24
CA ARG A 134 -21.58 0.10 19.46
C ARG A 134 -22.06 0.90 20.68
N PRO A 135 -23.28 0.70 21.16
CA PRO A 135 -23.84 1.48 22.24
C PRO A 135 -23.02 1.37 23.55
N ASN A 136 -22.43 0.23 23.83
CA ASN A 136 -21.60 0.02 25.04
C ASN A 136 -20.26 0.79 24.99
N CYS A 137 -19.90 1.37 23.85
CA CYS A 137 -18.72 2.21 23.67
C CYS A 137 -19.06 3.71 23.59
N PHE A 138 -20.36 4.07 23.78
CA PHE A 138 -20.84 5.44 23.79
C PHE A 138 -21.03 5.90 25.22
N PHE A 139 -19.97 6.41 25.84
CA PHE A 139 -19.98 6.91 27.22
C PHE A 139 -19.04 8.12 27.36
N THR A 140 -19.22 8.89 28.44
CA THR A 140 -18.32 10.01 28.75
C THR A 140 -17.16 9.50 29.62
N ILE A 141 -15.93 9.79 29.16
CA ILE A 141 -14.73 9.57 29.96
C ILE A 141 -14.53 10.80 30.85
N LYS A 142 -14.31 10.58 32.14
CA LYS A 142 -13.97 11.63 33.10
C LYS A 142 -12.51 11.48 33.54
N ASN A 143 -11.73 12.57 33.47
CA ASN A 143 -10.38 12.58 33.99
C ASN A 143 -10.43 12.52 35.55
N PRO A 144 -9.93 11.47 36.18
CA PRO A 144 -9.99 11.32 37.61
C PRO A 144 -9.19 12.37 38.40
N LYS A 145 -8.18 12.99 37.74
CA LYS A 145 -7.32 14.01 38.38
C LYS A 145 -7.92 15.41 38.34
N THR A 146 -8.52 15.78 37.21
CA THR A 146 -9.01 17.15 36.96
C THR A 146 -10.52 17.28 37.01
N GLY A 147 -11.24 16.16 36.86
CA GLY A 147 -12.69 16.14 36.73
C GLY A 147 -13.20 16.51 35.33
N GLU A 148 -12.32 16.83 34.39
CA GLU A 148 -12.68 17.17 33.00
C GLU A 148 -13.38 15.98 32.31
N GLU A 149 -14.40 16.30 31.52
CA GLU A 149 -15.27 15.32 30.87
C GLU A 149 -15.06 15.32 29.37
N PHE A 150 -14.93 14.12 28.81
CA PHE A 150 -14.72 13.87 27.39
C PHE A 150 -15.87 12.98 26.87
N PRO A 151 -16.94 13.57 26.32
CA PRO A 151 -18.04 12.81 25.76
C PRO A 151 -17.64 12.10 24.48
N ALA A 152 -18.17 10.88 24.28
CA ALA A 152 -17.95 10.18 23.01
C ALA A 152 -18.67 10.90 21.86
N ASN A 153 -18.09 10.87 20.70
CA ASN A 153 -18.75 11.32 19.48
C ASN A 153 -19.76 10.25 19.02
N PRO A 154 -21.03 10.57 18.77
CA PRO A 154 -22.04 9.59 18.39
C PRO A 154 -21.75 8.88 17.06
N ASN A 155 -21.00 9.52 16.16
CA ASN A 155 -20.58 8.95 14.86
C ASN A 155 -19.21 8.28 14.92
N ARG A 156 -18.51 8.36 16.05
CA ARG A 156 -17.17 7.83 16.23
C ARG A 156 -16.90 7.53 17.71
N VAL A 157 -17.51 6.47 18.20
CA VAL A 157 -17.46 6.09 19.62
C VAL A 157 -16.07 5.58 20.03
N TRP A 158 -15.87 5.35 21.33
CA TRP A 158 -14.63 4.76 21.82
C TRP A 158 -14.42 3.35 21.27
N ALA A 159 -13.17 2.95 21.11
CA ALA A 159 -12.82 1.62 20.59
C ALA A 159 -13.13 0.50 21.60
N ASN A 160 -13.17 0.84 22.89
CA ASN A 160 -13.40 -0.10 23.98
C ASN A 160 -14.59 0.35 24.84
N ASN A 161 -15.21 -0.59 25.53
CA ASN A 161 -16.26 -0.30 26.51
C ASN A 161 -15.67 0.30 27.80
N GLN A 162 -16.53 0.71 28.71
CA GLN A 162 -16.13 1.38 29.96
C GLN A 162 -15.31 0.45 30.87
N GLU A 163 -15.58 -0.83 30.88
CA GLU A 163 -14.86 -1.82 31.70
C GLU A 163 -13.41 -1.93 31.25
N THR A 164 -13.18 -2.18 29.95
CA THR A 164 -11.83 -2.23 29.35
C THR A 164 -11.09 -0.89 29.49
N PHE A 165 -11.80 0.23 29.39
CA PHE A 165 -11.21 1.54 29.65
C PHE A 165 -10.67 1.63 31.08
N MET A 166 -11.42 1.18 32.08
CA MET A 166 -10.98 1.19 33.48
C MET A 166 -9.78 0.27 33.73
N GLU A 167 -9.70 -0.87 33.03
CA GLU A 167 -8.52 -1.73 33.07
C GLU A 167 -7.29 -1.01 32.51
N TYR A 168 -7.43 -0.35 31.35
CA TYR A 168 -6.35 0.43 30.76
C TYR A 168 -5.93 1.61 31.66
N TYR A 169 -6.89 2.27 32.30
CA TYR A 169 -6.58 3.34 33.26
C TYR A 169 -5.75 2.83 34.44
N LYS A 170 -6.18 1.73 35.07
CA LYS A 170 -5.44 1.09 36.17
C LYS A 170 -4.03 0.62 35.75
N ALA A 171 -3.87 0.21 34.50
CA ALA A 171 -2.60 -0.19 33.93
C ALA A 171 -1.73 0.99 33.45
N ASN A 172 -2.08 2.23 33.77
CA ASN A 172 -1.39 3.46 33.31
C ASN A 172 -1.30 3.60 31.78
N ARG A 173 -2.28 3.07 31.06
CA ARG A 173 -2.33 3.12 29.59
C ARG A 173 -3.14 4.28 29.03
N ILE A 174 -3.77 5.09 29.86
CA ILE A 174 -4.53 6.27 29.41
C ILE A 174 -3.71 7.52 29.63
N VAL A 175 -3.66 8.37 28.61
CA VAL A 175 -3.03 9.69 28.65
C VAL A 175 -4.12 10.73 28.40
N PHE A 176 -4.27 11.66 29.33
CA PHE A 176 -5.22 12.76 29.22
C PHE A 176 -4.59 14.02 28.64
N PRO A 177 -5.36 14.92 28.03
CA PRO A 177 -4.90 16.27 27.72
C PRO A 177 -4.27 16.93 28.97
N GLY A 178 -3.10 17.53 28.82
CA GLY A 178 -2.37 18.18 29.91
C GLY A 178 -1.50 17.26 30.77
N ASP A 179 -1.52 15.92 30.59
CA ASP A 179 -0.59 15.03 31.30
C ASP A 179 0.88 15.28 30.94
N TYR A 180 1.13 15.76 29.70
CA TYR A 180 2.49 16.08 29.19
C TYR A 180 2.49 17.34 28.34
N ASP A 181 3.35 18.30 28.61
CA ASP A 181 3.46 19.58 27.88
C ASP A 181 3.82 19.43 26.42
N PHE A 182 4.53 18.33 26.06
CA PHE A 182 4.95 18.07 24.69
C PHE A 182 3.84 17.42 23.82
N LEU A 183 2.67 17.06 24.42
CA LEU A 183 1.55 16.46 23.71
C LEU A 183 0.42 17.43 23.50
N SER A 184 0.12 17.74 22.24
CA SER A 184 -1.07 18.51 21.84
C SER A 184 -2.20 17.55 21.48
N ILE A 185 -2.89 17.04 22.48
CA ILE A 185 -4.07 16.18 22.33
C ILE A 185 -5.30 16.84 22.91
N SER A 186 -6.49 16.68 22.29
CA SER A 186 -7.75 17.27 22.70
C SER A 186 -8.71 16.28 23.38
N LYS A 187 -8.33 15.02 23.43
CA LYS A 187 -9.12 13.91 24.02
C LYS A 187 -8.17 12.85 24.59
N PRO A 188 -8.67 12.00 25.51
CA PRO A 188 -7.87 10.88 26.01
C PRO A 188 -7.40 9.97 24.88
N VAL A 189 -6.15 9.50 25.00
CA VAL A 189 -5.51 8.58 24.06
C VAL A 189 -4.90 7.40 24.81
N LEU A 190 -4.72 6.29 24.11
CA LEU A 190 -4.05 5.12 24.66
C LEU A 190 -2.53 5.29 24.60
N ARG A 191 -1.84 5.02 25.70
CA ARG A 191 -0.41 4.78 25.74
C ARG A 191 -0.16 3.37 25.27
N TYR A 192 0.60 3.24 24.19
CA TYR A 192 0.99 1.97 23.60
C TYR A 192 2.48 1.78 23.76
N TRP A 193 2.87 0.76 24.49
CA TRP A 193 4.28 0.50 24.80
C TRP A 193 5.01 0.00 23.55
N LYS A 194 6.27 0.37 23.39
CA LYS A 194 7.12 -0.16 22.31
C LYS A 194 7.23 -1.68 22.38
N GLU A 195 7.28 -2.24 23.58
CA GLU A 195 7.26 -3.69 23.80
C GLU A 195 6.02 -4.38 23.20
N ASP A 196 4.84 -3.75 23.32
CA ASP A 196 3.60 -4.28 22.75
C ASP A 196 3.65 -4.28 21.21
N ASP A 197 4.24 -3.22 20.61
CA ASP A 197 4.44 -3.15 19.16
C ASP A 197 5.45 -4.22 18.69
N VAL A 198 6.55 -4.40 19.40
CA VAL A 198 7.56 -5.44 19.11
C VAL A 198 6.92 -6.83 19.21
N LYS A 199 6.22 -7.10 20.31
CA LYS A 199 5.55 -8.40 20.52
C LYS A 199 4.50 -8.71 19.46
N LYS A 200 3.75 -7.69 19.02
CA LYS A 200 2.70 -7.84 18.01
C LYS A 200 3.27 -8.05 16.62
N ALA A 201 4.35 -7.36 16.28
CA ALA A 201 4.95 -7.41 14.96
C ALA A 201 5.93 -8.58 14.78
N GLY A 202 6.48 -9.13 15.87
CA GLY A 202 7.50 -10.17 15.80
C GLY A 202 8.70 -9.72 14.98
N ASP A 203 9.14 -10.60 14.06
CA ASP A 203 10.30 -10.34 13.19
C ASP A 203 10.08 -9.18 12.21
N SER A 204 8.81 -8.81 11.95
CA SER A 204 8.45 -7.68 11.07
C SER A 204 8.38 -6.34 11.82
N PHE A 205 8.95 -6.23 13.02
CA PHE A 205 8.95 -4.96 13.75
C PHE A 205 9.81 -3.91 13.04
N GLY A 206 9.20 -2.77 12.75
CA GLY A 206 9.84 -1.69 11.99
C GLY A 206 9.56 -1.75 10.49
N GLU A 207 8.98 -2.83 9.99
CA GLU A 207 8.59 -2.98 8.59
C GLU A 207 7.16 -2.50 8.34
N ILE A 208 6.95 -1.87 7.20
CA ILE A 208 5.62 -1.47 6.72
C ILE A 208 5.39 -2.02 5.31
N ALA A 209 4.17 -2.44 5.06
CA ALA A 209 3.77 -2.86 3.72
C ALA A 209 3.89 -1.70 2.72
N ILE A 210 4.41 -2.00 1.54
CA ILE A 210 4.48 -1.04 0.43
C ILE A 210 3.06 -0.83 -0.13
N SER A 211 2.71 0.43 -0.33
CA SER A 211 1.42 0.78 -0.95
C SER A 211 1.44 0.56 -2.46
N THR A 212 0.33 0.08 -3.03
CA THR A 212 0.13 0.08 -4.48
C THR A 212 -0.10 1.48 -5.06
N LYS A 213 -0.29 2.50 -4.21
CA LYS A 213 -0.31 3.91 -4.61
C LYS A 213 1.11 4.38 -4.89
N LEU A 214 1.45 4.51 -6.16
CA LEU A 214 2.75 5.01 -6.58
C LEU A 214 2.96 6.48 -6.17
N PRO A 215 4.22 6.90 -5.91
CA PRO A 215 4.54 8.30 -5.65
C PRO A 215 4.14 9.22 -6.82
N GLU A 216 3.77 10.46 -6.52
CA GLU A 216 3.35 11.43 -7.56
C GLU A 216 4.44 11.73 -8.60
N LYS A 217 5.71 11.70 -8.19
CA LYS A 217 6.88 11.98 -9.03
C LYS A 217 7.47 10.75 -9.73
N ILE A 218 6.66 9.69 -9.90
CA ILE A 218 7.14 8.44 -10.53
C ILE A 218 7.38 8.57 -12.04
N GLY A 219 6.90 9.65 -12.65
CA GLY A 219 6.98 9.88 -14.10
C GLY A 219 5.82 9.24 -14.88
N MET A 220 5.61 9.74 -16.09
CA MET A 220 4.55 9.33 -17.03
C MET A 220 5.16 8.91 -18.35
N SER A 221 4.33 8.45 -19.31
CA SER A 221 4.79 8.02 -20.65
C SER A 221 5.55 9.10 -21.41
N LEU A 222 5.19 10.38 -21.20
CA LEU A 222 5.89 11.49 -21.83
C LEU A 222 7.33 11.63 -21.30
N ASP A 223 7.53 11.38 -20.01
CA ASP A 223 8.86 11.48 -19.39
C ASP A 223 9.77 10.38 -19.94
N GLY A 224 9.28 9.13 -20.02
CA GLY A 224 10.02 8.06 -20.67
C GLY A 224 10.34 8.34 -22.14
N THR A 225 9.43 9.00 -22.88
CA THR A 225 9.70 9.40 -24.26
C THR A 225 10.81 10.46 -24.35
N LYS A 226 10.80 11.46 -23.45
CA LYS A 226 11.88 12.46 -23.39
C LYS A 226 13.22 11.81 -23.07
N GLU A 227 13.28 10.93 -22.09
CA GLU A 227 14.51 10.20 -21.71
C GLU A 227 15.09 9.41 -22.88
N ILE A 228 14.24 8.69 -23.66
CA ILE A 228 14.70 7.95 -24.83
C ILE A 228 15.21 8.90 -25.94
N VAL A 229 14.51 9.99 -26.21
CA VAL A 229 14.94 10.96 -27.23
C VAL A 229 16.25 11.64 -26.82
N GLU A 230 16.43 11.97 -25.54
CA GLU A 230 17.66 12.54 -25.01
C GLU A 230 18.84 11.57 -25.13
N LEU A 231 18.62 10.28 -24.84
CA LEU A 231 19.66 9.26 -24.87
C LEU A 231 20.03 8.81 -26.29
N MET A 232 19.05 8.69 -27.18
CA MET A 232 19.20 8.06 -28.49
C MET A 232 19.11 9.07 -29.66
N GLU A 233 18.91 10.36 -29.37
CA GLU A 233 18.69 11.45 -30.32
C GLU A 233 17.51 11.21 -31.29
N ALA A 234 16.70 10.17 -31.02
CA ALA A 234 15.56 9.79 -31.85
C ALA A 234 14.50 8.99 -31.04
N LYS A 235 13.25 9.01 -31.51
CA LYS A 235 12.17 8.18 -30.96
C LYS A 235 12.28 6.74 -31.50
N VAL A 236 13.21 5.96 -30.96
CA VAL A 236 13.50 4.58 -31.41
C VAL A 236 12.64 3.51 -30.74
N PHE A 237 11.88 3.86 -29.68
CA PHE A 237 11.06 2.94 -28.92
C PHE A 237 9.66 3.49 -28.71
N SER A 238 8.64 2.62 -28.85
CA SER A 238 7.24 2.99 -28.65
C SER A 238 6.83 2.76 -27.20
N TYR A 239 6.21 3.77 -26.60
CA TYR A 239 5.68 3.72 -25.22
C TYR A 239 6.70 3.35 -24.14
N PRO A 240 7.88 4.01 -24.08
CA PRO A 240 8.87 3.74 -23.04
C PRO A 240 8.33 4.07 -21.67
N LYS A 241 8.73 3.31 -20.67
CA LYS A 241 8.46 3.62 -19.27
C LYS A 241 9.55 4.53 -18.73
N PRO A 242 9.24 5.54 -17.87
CA PRO A 242 10.24 6.41 -17.29
C PRO A 242 11.18 5.63 -16.36
N THR A 243 12.44 6.01 -16.34
CA THR A 243 13.47 5.36 -15.49
C THR A 243 13.14 5.49 -13.99
N ALA A 244 12.47 6.57 -13.58
CA ALA A 244 12.01 6.74 -12.21
C ALA A 244 11.04 5.61 -11.77
N LEU A 245 10.12 5.19 -12.65
CA LEU A 245 9.24 4.05 -12.39
C LEU A 245 10.04 2.75 -12.24
N LEU A 246 10.96 2.48 -13.16
CA LEU A 246 11.78 1.26 -13.12
C LEU A 246 12.63 1.20 -11.86
N LYS A 247 13.28 2.31 -11.49
CA LYS A 247 14.07 2.41 -10.24
C LYS A 247 13.24 2.24 -8.97
N TYR A 248 11.97 2.61 -9.00
CA TYR A 248 11.08 2.44 -7.85
C TYR A 248 10.65 0.99 -7.65
N LEU A 249 10.53 0.22 -8.74
CA LEU A 249 10.08 -1.18 -8.70
C LEU A 249 11.21 -2.17 -8.39
N ILE A 250 12.48 -1.79 -8.64
CA ILE A 250 13.68 -2.61 -8.45
C ILE A 250 14.46 -2.14 -7.22
#